data_18c43bce1bfcc36288efa974ab7493f7
#
_entry.id   18c43bce1bfcc36288efa974ab7493f7
#
_cell.length_a   1.000
_cell.length_b   1.000
_cell.length_c   1.000
_cell.angle_alpha   90.00
_cell.angle_beta   90.00
_cell.angle_gamma   90.00
#
_symmetry.space_group_name_H-M   'P 1'
#
loop_
_entity.id
_entity.type
_entity.pdbx_description
1 polymer ?
#
loop_
_entity_poly.entity_id
_entity_poly.type
_entity_poly.pdbx_seq_one_letter_code
_entity_poly.pdbx_strand_id
1 'polypeptide(L)'
;MTNDARHWLLRDLPYAAMLALAVGGIVLTSFRGPTTYYYWMALAPIYGLICVVSGWRHLDTGAGHMQLAVTQALHWFAFVAAMWLMFLPEVRGVVNDNATSLSLLILLALGTFVAGVHARVWRICAVGVFLAASVPAVAWVQESAVLLLIGAALLVVVGLVFWWMWRRESGRA
;
A
#
# COMPACT_ATOMS: atom_id res chain seq x y z
N MET A 1 9.55 2.54 27.68
CA MET A 1 9.89 2.10 26.31
C MET A 1 11.30 2.56 26.03
N THR A 2 12.21 1.64 25.83
CA THR A 2 13.63 1.93 25.60
C THR A 2 13.81 2.69 24.29
N ASN A 3 14.78 3.61 24.22
CA ASN A 3 15.09 4.41 23.02
C ASN A 3 15.26 3.53 21.76
N ASP A 4 15.76 2.31 21.92
CA ASP A 4 15.92 1.35 20.84
C ASP A 4 14.59 0.93 20.17
N ALA A 5 13.54 0.67 20.96
CA ALA A 5 12.22 0.29 20.42
C ALA A 5 11.62 1.42 19.58
N ARG A 6 11.82 2.67 19.96
CA ARG A 6 11.35 3.86 19.24
C ARG A 6 12.09 4.04 17.92
N HIS A 7 13.39 3.77 17.88
CA HIS A 7 14.18 3.83 16.63
C HIS A 7 13.80 2.75 15.63
N TRP A 8 13.50 1.54 16.08
CA TRP A 8 13.01 0.46 15.23
C TRP A 8 11.64 0.79 14.64
N LEU A 9 10.69 1.26 15.45
CA LEU A 9 9.35 1.64 15.01
C LEU A 9 9.38 2.75 13.95
N LEU A 10 10.17 3.80 14.17
CA LEU A 10 10.29 4.91 13.20
C LEU A 10 10.93 4.49 11.88
N ARG A 11 11.78 3.46 11.88
CA ARG A 11 12.43 2.93 10.68
C ARG A 11 11.51 2.08 9.82
N ASP A 12 10.58 1.37 10.45
CA ASP A 12 9.65 0.48 9.76
C ASP A 12 8.27 1.12 9.48
N LEU A 13 8.00 2.28 10.08
CA LEU A 13 6.76 3.04 9.89
C LEU A 13 6.42 3.32 8.42
N PRO A 14 7.35 3.72 7.52
CA PRO A 14 7.02 3.96 6.10
C PRO A 14 6.47 2.72 5.41
N TYR A 15 7.02 1.54 5.70
CA TYR A 15 6.59 0.27 5.08
C TYR A 15 5.24 -0.19 5.62
N ALA A 16 5.00 -0.02 6.92
CA ALA A 16 3.69 -0.26 7.52
C ALA A 16 2.63 0.70 6.95
N ALA A 17 2.98 1.97 6.72
CA ALA A 17 2.11 2.94 6.09
C ALA A 17 1.76 2.54 4.64
N MET A 18 2.73 2.06 3.85
CA MET A 18 2.49 1.55 2.50
C MET A 18 1.46 0.41 2.52
N LEU A 19 1.61 -0.57 3.41
CA LEU A 19 0.66 -1.66 3.57
C LEU A 19 -0.74 -1.18 3.98
N ALA A 20 -0.81 -0.31 4.99
CA ALA A 20 -2.09 0.23 5.47
C ALA A 20 -2.83 1.02 4.38
N LEU A 21 -2.11 1.83 3.61
CA LEU A 21 -2.67 2.58 2.50
C LEU A 21 -3.15 1.66 1.37
N ALA A 22 -2.41 0.60 1.03
CA ALA A 22 -2.85 -0.37 0.03
C ALA A 22 -4.14 -1.08 0.45
N VAL A 23 -4.19 -1.59 1.69
CA VAL A 23 -5.38 -2.25 2.25
C VAL A 23 -6.56 -1.26 2.29
N GLY A 24 -6.32 -0.02 2.72
CA GLY A 24 -7.33 1.05 2.71
C GLY A 24 -7.89 1.30 1.31
N GLY A 25 -7.03 1.30 0.28
CA GLY A 25 -7.44 1.44 -1.12
C GLY A 25 -8.33 0.31 -1.60
N ILE A 26 -7.99 -0.93 -1.26
CA ILE A 26 -8.80 -2.11 -1.60
C ILE A 26 -10.19 -2.00 -0.98
N VAL A 27 -10.25 -1.73 0.33
CA VAL A 27 -11.51 -1.55 1.06
C VAL A 27 -12.33 -0.41 0.45
N LEU A 28 -11.72 0.74 0.19
CA LEU A 28 -12.42 1.89 -0.43
C LEU A 28 -12.98 1.53 -1.81
N THR A 29 -12.22 0.83 -2.64
CA THR A 29 -12.65 0.45 -3.99
C THR A 29 -13.80 -0.54 -3.94
N SER A 30 -13.79 -1.47 -2.99
CA SER A 30 -14.87 -2.44 -2.80
C SER A 30 -16.19 -1.77 -2.39
N PHE A 31 -16.15 -0.64 -1.66
CA PHE A 31 -17.35 0.06 -1.21
C PHE A 31 -17.81 1.21 -2.11
N ARG A 32 -16.88 1.91 -2.77
CA ARG A 32 -17.17 3.15 -3.51
C ARG A 32 -17.01 3.02 -5.03
N GLY A 33 -16.50 1.88 -5.50
CA GLY A 33 -16.31 1.64 -6.94
C GLY A 33 -15.41 2.69 -7.61
N PRO A 34 -15.79 3.18 -8.80
CA PRO A 34 -14.93 4.00 -9.65
C PRO A 34 -14.52 5.37 -9.09
N THR A 35 -15.16 5.85 -8.03
CA THR A 35 -14.79 7.16 -7.41
C THR A 35 -13.45 7.11 -6.68
N THR A 36 -12.88 5.92 -6.47
CA THR A 36 -11.58 5.72 -5.82
C THR A 36 -10.37 5.95 -6.74
N TYR A 37 -10.58 6.29 -7.99
CA TYR A 37 -9.52 6.61 -8.94
C TYR A 37 -8.49 7.62 -8.39
N TYR A 38 -8.97 8.74 -7.82
CA TYR A 38 -8.08 9.76 -7.24
C TYR A 38 -7.24 9.24 -6.08
N TYR A 39 -7.76 8.32 -5.29
CA TYR A 39 -7.01 7.68 -4.21
C TYR A 39 -5.80 6.91 -4.75
N TRP A 40 -6.02 6.07 -5.77
CA TRP A 40 -4.96 5.28 -6.37
C TRP A 40 -3.92 6.14 -7.07
N MET A 41 -4.36 7.20 -7.76
CA MET A 41 -3.45 8.16 -8.37
C MET A 41 -2.59 8.91 -7.35
N ALA A 42 -3.13 9.25 -6.19
CA ALA A 42 -2.37 9.89 -5.11
C ALA A 42 -1.40 8.92 -4.42
N LEU A 43 -1.74 7.63 -4.39
CA LEU A 43 -0.92 6.61 -3.74
C LEU A 43 0.43 6.40 -4.44
N ALA A 44 0.45 6.44 -5.77
CA ALA A 44 1.65 6.24 -6.56
C ALA A 44 2.78 7.24 -6.24
N PRO A 45 2.57 8.58 -6.23
CA PRO A 45 3.62 9.52 -5.86
C PRO A 45 4.04 9.39 -4.39
N ILE A 46 3.13 9.02 -3.49
CA ILE A 46 3.47 8.75 -2.08
C ILE A 46 4.44 7.56 -1.98
N TYR A 47 4.15 6.47 -2.68
CA TYR A 47 5.03 5.30 -2.73
C TYR A 47 6.37 5.64 -3.39
N GLY A 48 6.34 6.40 -4.49
CA GLY A 48 7.54 6.89 -5.16
C GLY A 48 8.44 7.68 -4.21
N LEU A 49 7.86 8.59 -3.45
CA LEU A 49 8.59 9.39 -2.47
C LEU A 49 9.22 8.51 -1.37
N ILE A 50 8.46 7.56 -0.83
CA ILE A 50 8.97 6.60 0.17
C ILE A 50 10.15 5.80 -0.41
N CYS A 51 10.06 5.32 -1.66
CA CYS A 51 11.11 4.58 -2.33
C CYS A 51 12.37 5.44 -2.53
N VAL A 52 12.22 6.68 -3.00
CA VAL A 52 13.34 7.62 -3.16
C VAL A 52 14.02 7.90 -1.82
N VAL A 53 13.25 8.31 -0.80
CA VAL A 53 13.80 8.64 0.53
C VAL A 53 14.46 7.42 1.18
N SER A 54 13.88 6.23 1.03
CA SER A 54 14.46 4.99 1.56
C SER A 54 15.74 4.58 0.84
N GLY A 55 15.76 4.71 -0.50
CA GLY A 55 16.93 4.37 -1.32
C GLY A 55 18.07 5.41 -1.21
N TRP A 56 17.73 6.67 -0.96
CA TRP A 56 18.70 7.78 -0.86
C TRP A 56 19.80 7.52 0.15
N ARG A 57 19.43 6.90 1.28
CA ARG A 57 20.34 6.57 2.38
C ARG A 57 21.40 5.50 2.06
N HIS A 58 21.27 4.82 0.91
CA HIS A 58 22.15 3.73 0.49
C HIS A 58 23.10 4.15 -0.64
N LEU A 59 23.09 5.43 -1.01
CA LEU A 59 23.88 5.97 -2.12
C LEU A 59 24.85 7.03 -1.60
N ASP A 60 26.11 6.92 -2.02
CA ASP A 60 27.20 7.80 -1.58
C ASP A 60 27.54 8.92 -2.58
N THR A 61 26.95 8.91 -3.78
CA THR A 61 27.27 9.85 -4.86
C THR A 61 26.04 10.61 -5.36
N GLY A 62 26.23 11.90 -5.70
CA GLY A 62 25.18 12.73 -6.28
C GLY A 62 24.63 12.20 -7.60
N ALA A 63 25.48 11.57 -8.43
CA ALA A 63 25.05 10.92 -9.67
C ALA A 63 24.13 9.74 -9.42
N GLY A 64 24.40 8.94 -8.36
CA GLY A 64 23.53 7.83 -7.94
C GLY A 64 22.17 8.31 -7.45
N HIS A 65 22.12 9.41 -6.71
CA HIS A 65 20.87 10.03 -6.25
C HIS A 65 20.00 10.49 -7.44
N MET A 66 20.59 11.15 -8.42
CA MET A 66 19.86 11.59 -9.62
C MET A 66 19.34 10.41 -10.42
N GLN A 67 20.16 9.37 -10.63
CA GLN A 67 19.75 8.17 -11.33
C GLN A 67 18.59 7.46 -10.62
N LEU A 68 18.64 7.33 -9.28
CA LEU A 68 17.56 6.77 -8.50
C LEU A 68 16.27 7.59 -8.66
N ALA A 69 16.36 8.91 -8.52
CA ALA A 69 15.20 9.79 -8.62
C ALA A 69 14.54 9.70 -10.00
N VAL A 70 15.32 9.74 -11.08
CA VAL A 70 14.81 9.61 -12.46
C VAL A 70 14.18 8.23 -12.68
N THR A 71 14.86 7.15 -12.26
CA THR A 71 14.35 5.78 -12.41
C THR A 71 13.04 5.61 -11.66
N GLN A 72 12.94 6.09 -10.43
CA GLN A 72 11.71 6.03 -9.64
C GLN A 72 10.60 6.89 -10.25
N ALA A 73 10.92 8.09 -10.72
CA ALA A 73 9.95 8.97 -11.37
C ALA A 73 9.34 8.33 -12.62
N LEU A 74 10.18 7.78 -13.51
CA LEU A 74 9.73 7.08 -14.71
C LEU A 74 8.91 5.82 -14.38
N HIS A 75 9.36 5.04 -13.39
CA HIS A 75 8.66 3.85 -12.93
C HIS A 75 7.25 4.19 -12.44
N TRP A 76 7.14 5.16 -11.51
CA TRP A 76 5.84 5.53 -10.94
C TRP A 76 4.95 6.27 -11.94
N PHE A 77 5.53 7.01 -12.89
CA PHE A 77 4.78 7.58 -14.00
C PHE A 77 4.16 6.50 -14.89
N ALA A 78 4.94 5.48 -15.28
CA ALA A 78 4.43 4.33 -16.02
C ALA A 78 3.33 3.58 -15.26
N PHE A 79 3.49 3.46 -13.93
CA PHE A 79 2.50 2.85 -13.06
C PHE A 79 1.18 3.64 -13.03
N VAL A 80 1.24 4.97 -12.86
CA VAL A 80 0.06 5.85 -12.92
C VAL A 80 -0.62 5.75 -14.29
N ALA A 81 0.16 5.72 -15.37
CA ALA A 81 -0.37 5.55 -16.73
C ALA A 81 -1.11 4.21 -16.88
N ALA A 82 -0.53 3.11 -16.38
CA ALA A 82 -1.18 1.80 -16.40
C ALA A 82 -2.48 1.78 -15.57
N MET A 83 -2.48 2.42 -14.40
CA MET A 83 -3.70 2.56 -13.60
C MET A 83 -4.76 3.41 -14.32
N TRP A 84 -4.35 4.51 -14.96
CA TRP A 84 -5.25 5.36 -15.73
C TRP A 84 -5.93 4.58 -16.87
N LEU A 85 -5.20 3.71 -17.57
CA LEU A 85 -5.75 2.84 -18.60
C LEU A 85 -6.88 1.94 -18.07
N MET A 86 -6.79 1.45 -16.83
CA MET A 86 -7.83 0.62 -16.20
C MET A 86 -9.14 1.39 -15.97
N PHE A 87 -9.08 2.72 -15.95
CA PHE A 87 -10.26 3.58 -15.74
C PHE A 87 -10.84 4.15 -17.03
N LEU A 88 -10.28 3.83 -18.19
CA LEU A 88 -10.88 4.20 -19.47
C LEU A 88 -12.26 3.57 -19.62
N PRO A 89 -13.25 4.31 -20.19
CA PRO A 89 -14.61 3.80 -20.39
C PRO A 89 -14.67 2.46 -21.14
N GLU A 90 -13.80 2.30 -22.14
CA GLU A 90 -13.70 1.10 -22.97
C GLU A 90 -13.26 -0.12 -22.15
N VAL A 91 -12.30 0.06 -21.25
CA VAL A 91 -11.80 -1.01 -20.37
C VAL A 91 -12.83 -1.33 -19.29
N ARG A 92 -13.45 -0.30 -18.71
CA ARG A 92 -14.50 -0.46 -17.69
C ARG A 92 -15.77 -1.10 -18.22
N GLY A 93 -16.03 -1.01 -19.52
CA GLY A 93 -17.14 -1.72 -20.18
C GLY A 93 -16.93 -3.24 -20.22
N VAL A 94 -15.69 -3.72 -20.06
CA VAL A 94 -15.33 -5.14 -20.14
C VAL A 94 -14.99 -5.73 -18.77
N VAL A 95 -14.43 -4.90 -17.86
CA VAL A 95 -13.91 -5.32 -16.56
C VAL A 95 -14.84 -4.82 -15.45
N ASN A 96 -15.31 -5.72 -14.59
CA ASN A 96 -16.15 -5.34 -13.45
C ASN A 96 -15.31 -4.66 -12.31
N ASP A 97 -15.98 -4.01 -11.35
CA ASP A 97 -15.32 -3.25 -10.28
C ASP A 97 -14.41 -4.13 -9.40
N ASN A 98 -14.77 -5.39 -9.16
CA ASN A 98 -13.95 -6.32 -8.39
C ASN A 98 -12.67 -6.68 -9.13
N ALA A 99 -12.77 -7.01 -10.44
CA ALA A 99 -11.61 -7.31 -11.26
C ALA A 99 -10.70 -6.08 -11.41
N THR A 100 -11.27 -4.87 -11.50
CA THR A 100 -10.50 -3.61 -11.49
C THR A 100 -9.71 -3.47 -10.19
N SER A 101 -10.34 -3.69 -9.04
CA SER A 101 -9.67 -3.60 -7.72
C SER A 101 -8.52 -4.59 -7.59
N LEU A 102 -8.72 -5.84 -8.02
CA LEU A 102 -7.67 -6.87 -8.02
C LEU A 102 -6.53 -6.52 -8.97
N SER A 103 -6.84 -6.02 -10.17
CA SER A 103 -5.83 -5.58 -11.13
C SER A 103 -4.97 -4.44 -10.58
N LEU A 104 -5.60 -3.46 -9.90
CA LEU A 104 -4.87 -2.38 -9.23
C LEU A 104 -3.96 -2.89 -8.11
N LEU A 105 -4.42 -3.88 -7.33
CA LEU A 105 -3.61 -4.52 -6.30
C LEU A 105 -2.41 -5.27 -6.90
N ILE A 106 -2.62 -6.01 -7.99
CA ILE A 106 -1.54 -6.71 -8.71
C ILE A 106 -0.53 -5.71 -9.26
N LEU A 107 -1.00 -4.64 -9.92
CA LEU A 107 -0.14 -3.57 -10.41
C LEU A 107 0.67 -2.95 -9.26
N LEU A 108 0.02 -2.62 -8.14
CA LEU A 108 0.68 -2.02 -6.99
C LEU A 108 1.72 -2.98 -6.38
N ALA A 109 1.41 -4.26 -6.28
CA ALA A 109 2.33 -5.28 -5.78
C ALA A 109 3.59 -5.37 -6.66
N LEU A 110 3.39 -5.49 -7.98
CA LEU A 110 4.48 -5.53 -8.96
C LEU A 110 5.28 -4.23 -8.96
N GLY A 111 4.59 -3.08 -9.02
CA GLY A 111 5.23 -1.77 -8.99
C GLY A 111 6.08 -1.56 -7.74
N THR A 112 5.54 -1.93 -6.57
CA THR A 112 6.26 -1.82 -5.29
C THR A 112 7.48 -2.74 -5.25
N PHE A 113 7.35 -3.98 -5.72
CA PHE A 113 8.47 -4.92 -5.78
C PHE A 113 9.59 -4.39 -6.67
N VAL A 114 9.27 -3.98 -7.89
CA VAL A 114 10.26 -3.46 -8.87
C VAL A 114 10.88 -2.15 -8.37
N ALA A 115 10.09 -1.27 -7.77
CA ALA A 115 10.61 -0.04 -7.15
C ALA A 115 11.62 -0.34 -6.04
N GLY A 116 11.37 -1.37 -5.22
CA GLY A 116 12.28 -1.84 -4.18
C GLY A 116 13.61 -2.38 -4.75
N VAL A 117 13.55 -3.10 -5.87
CA VAL A 117 14.75 -3.58 -6.59
C VAL A 117 15.57 -2.39 -7.10
N HIS A 118 14.94 -1.40 -7.74
CA HIS A 118 15.61 -0.20 -8.23
C HIS A 118 16.22 0.63 -7.09
N ALA A 119 15.52 0.75 -5.97
CA ALA A 119 15.99 1.46 -4.78
C ALA A 119 17.03 0.66 -3.98
N ARG A 120 17.27 -0.61 -4.31
CA ARG A 120 18.11 -1.55 -3.54
C ARG A 120 17.68 -1.68 -2.06
N VAL A 121 16.37 -1.57 -1.80
CA VAL A 121 15.78 -1.66 -0.46
C VAL A 121 14.91 -2.91 -0.39
N TRP A 122 15.46 -4.00 0.15
CA TRP A 122 14.78 -5.29 0.21
C TRP A 122 13.44 -5.26 0.96
N ARG A 123 13.29 -4.37 1.94
CA ARG A 123 12.05 -4.19 2.71
C ARG A 123 10.89 -3.75 1.82
N ILE A 124 11.15 -2.90 0.83
CA ILE A 124 10.14 -2.48 -0.16
C ILE A 124 9.77 -3.68 -1.05
N CYS A 125 10.76 -4.50 -1.43
CA CYS A 125 10.48 -5.75 -2.16
C CYS A 125 9.60 -6.69 -1.34
N ALA A 126 9.86 -6.82 -0.03
CA ALA A 126 9.04 -7.63 0.88
C ALA A 126 7.60 -7.12 0.97
N VAL A 127 7.38 -5.79 1.00
CA VAL A 127 6.04 -5.20 0.91
C VAL A 127 5.35 -5.60 -0.40
N GLY A 128 6.05 -5.51 -1.54
CA GLY A 128 5.51 -5.93 -2.84
C GLY A 128 5.12 -7.41 -2.87
N VAL A 129 5.96 -8.30 -2.33
CA VAL A 129 5.67 -9.74 -2.22
C VAL A 129 4.45 -9.98 -1.30
N PHE A 130 4.37 -9.29 -0.17
CA PHE A 130 3.23 -9.40 0.74
C PHE A 130 1.92 -8.98 0.06
N LEU A 131 1.94 -7.86 -0.69
CA LEU A 131 0.79 -7.42 -1.48
C LEU A 131 0.40 -8.46 -2.54
N ALA A 132 1.36 -9.03 -3.25
CA ALA A 132 1.10 -10.10 -4.23
C ALA A 132 0.48 -11.33 -3.57
N ALA A 133 0.99 -11.76 -2.43
CA ALA A 133 0.47 -12.89 -1.66
C ALA A 133 -0.94 -12.62 -1.11
N SER A 134 -1.31 -11.35 -0.90
CA SER A 134 -2.66 -10.97 -0.44
C SER A 134 -3.73 -11.03 -1.54
N VAL A 135 -3.34 -11.04 -2.82
CA VAL A 135 -4.29 -11.05 -3.97
C VAL A 135 -5.33 -12.17 -3.88
N PRO A 136 -4.95 -13.45 -3.71
CA PRO A 136 -5.93 -14.53 -3.62
C PRO A 136 -6.84 -14.40 -2.39
N ALA A 137 -6.33 -13.92 -1.27
CA ALA A 137 -7.14 -13.68 -0.08
C ALA A 137 -8.19 -12.57 -0.32
N VAL A 138 -7.79 -11.48 -0.98
CA VAL A 138 -8.69 -10.37 -1.34
C VAL A 138 -9.74 -10.85 -2.35
N ALA A 139 -9.35 -11.63 -3.37
CA ALA A 139 -10.27 -12.21 -4.34
C ALA A 139 -11.34 -13.07 -3.63
N TRP A 140 -10.93 -13.93 -2.71
CA TRP A 140 -11.83 -14.78 -1.96
C TRP A 140 -12.80 -13.99 -1.06
N VAL A 141 -12.31 -12.93 -0.42
CA VAL A 141 -13.15 -12.03 0.42
C VAL A 141 -14.14 -11.25 -0.43
N GLN A 142 -13.77 -10.81 -1.65
CA GLN A 142 -14.67 -10.09 -2.55
C GLN A 142 -15.85 -10.94 -3.07
N GLU A 143 -15.67 -12.25 -3.13
CA GLU A 143 -16.76 -13.17 -3.48
C GLU A 143 -17.79 -13.32 -2.35
N SER A 144 -17.44 -12.94 -1.10
CA SER A 144 -18.27 -13.15 0.08
C SER A 144 -18.52 -11.84 0.84
N ALA A 145 -19.59 -11.13 0.52
CA ALA A 145 -19.99 -9.91 1.24
C ALA A 145 -20.14 -10.11 2.77
N VAL A 146 -20.50 -11.31 3.19
CA VAL A 146 -20.62 -11.71 4.62
C VAL A 146 -19.26 -11.71 5.31
N LEU A 147 -18.20 -12.17 4.64
CA LEU A 147 -16.84 -12.20 5.21
C LEU A 147 -16.25 -10.80 5.33
N LEU A 148 -16.58 -9.86 4.42
CA LEU A 148 -16.21 -8.45 4.55
C LEU A 148 -16.83 -7.81 5.80
N LEU A 149 -18.11 -8.12 6.08
CA LEU A 149 -18.80 -7.65 7.29
C LEU A 149 -18.17 -8.24 8.56
N ILE A 150 -17.82 -9.52 8.55
CA ILE A 150 -17.16 -10.18 9.68
C ILE A 150 -15.76 -9.60 9.89
N GLY A 151 -14.98 -9.38 8.83
CA GLY A 151 -13.65 -8.76 8.90
C GLY A 151 -13.69 -7.33 9.45
N ALA A 152 -14.65 -6.52 9.01
CA ALA A 152 -14.86 -5.17 9.53
C ALA A 152 -15.29 -5.18 11.01
N ALA A 153 -16.19 -6.08 11.40
CA ALA A 153 -16.62 -6.25 12.79
C ALA A 153 -15.44 -6.67 13.70
N LEU A 154 -14.60 -7.59 13.25
CA LEU A 154 -13.40 -8.01 13.99
C LEU A 154 -12.42 -6.86 14.18
N LEU A 155 -12.17 -6.04 13.14
CA LEU A 155 -11.31 -4.87 13.26
C LEU A 155 -11.85 -3.85 14.26
N VAL A 156 -13.17 -3.63 14.27
CA VAL A 156 -13.81 -2.74 15.25
C VAL A 156 -13.65 -3.31 16.66
N VAL A 157 -13.87 -4.61 16.86
CA VAL A 157 -13.72 -5.28 18.17
C VAL A 157 -12.26 -5.17 18.66
N VAL A 158 -11.30 -5.47 17.81
CA VAL A 158 -9.86 -5.35 18.16
C VAL A 158 -9.51 -3.91 18.50
N GLY A 159 -9.99 -2.93 17.74
CA GLY A 159 -9.78 -1.51 18.03
C GLY A 159 -10.39 -1.08 19.36
N LEU A 160 -11.60 -1.56 19.68
CA LEU A 160 -12.28 -1.27 20.95
C LEU A 160 -11.58 -1.94 22.14
N VAL A 161 -11.12 -3.18 21.99
CA VAL A 161 -10.35 -3.89 23.03
C VAL A 161 -9.03 -3.17 23.30
N PHE A 162 -8.30 -2.78 22.25
CA PHE A 162 -7.04 -2.03 22.38
C PHE A 162 -7.27 -0.68 23.06
N TRP A 163 -8.31 0.06 22.66
CA TRP A 163 -8.69 1.33 23.29
C TRP A 163 -9.09 1.17 24.76
N TRP A 164 -9.84 0.11 25.10
CA TRP A 164 -10.24 -0.19 26.46
C TRP A 164 -9.04 -0.59 27.36
N MET A 165 -8.12 -1.39 26.85
CA MET A 165 -6.88 -1.73 27.53
C MET A 165 -6.03 -0.48 27.82
N TRP A 166 -5.89 0.39 26.82
CA TRP A 166 -5.15 1.64 26.99
C TRP A 166 -5.78 2.57 28.02
N ARG A 167 -7.10 2.70 28.04
CA ARG A 167 -7.80 3.49 29.07
C ARG A 167 -7.60 2.92 30.49
N ARG A 168 -7.51 1.61 30.65
CA ARG A 168 -7.29 1.00 31.97
C ARG A 168 -5.87 1.27 32.49
N GLU A 169 -4.87 1.35 31.64
CA GLU A 169 -3.50 1.68 32.03
C GLU A 169 -3.37 3.16 32.41
N SER A 170 -4.03 4.06 31.69
CA SER A 170 -4.02 5.50 31.96
C SER A 170 -4.76 5.93 33.23
N GLY A 171 -5.63 5.08 33.76
CA GLY A 171 -6.38 5.35 35.00
C GLY A 171 -5.71 4.80 36.28
N ARG A 172 -4.51 4.18 36.14
CA ARG A 172 -3.73 3.65 37.28
C ARG A 172 -2.48 4.47 37.62
N ALA A 173 -2.24 5.56 36.88
CA ALA A 173 -1.18 6.53 37.14
C ALA A 173 -1.76 7.78 37.81
#